data_44d7cb09c92abc54a448930ab8947ee4
#
_entry.id   44d7cb09c92abc54a448930ab8947ee4
#
_cell.length_a   1.000
_cell.length_b   1.000
_cell.length_c   1.000
_cell.angle_alpha   90.00
_cell.angle_beta   90.00
_cell.angle_gamma   90.00
#
_symmetry.space_group_name_H-M   'P 1'
#
loop_
_entity.id
_entity.type
_entity.pdbx_description
1 polymer ?
#
loop_
_entity_poly.entity_id
_entity_poly.type
_entity_poly.pdbx_seq_one_letter_code
_entity_poly.pdbx_strand_id
1 'polypeptide(L)' 'MNLKSLKASELVEILKKKIAEHGDLKITVNTQDGGFYRLFSEYCIQKIERTNTKDGTKTATLEIG' A
#
# COMPACT_ATOMS: atom_id res chain seq x y z
N MET A 1 24.22 -8.07 3.66
CA MET A 1 23.30 -6.95 3.92
C MET A 1 22.04 -7.48 4.56
N ASN A 2 21.74 -7.02 5.77
CA ASN A 2 20.55 -7.49 6.47
C ASN A 2 19.36 -6.60 6.14
N LEU A 3 18.48 -7.10 5.31
CA LEU A 3 17.22 -6.44 5.04
C LEU A 3 16.24 -6.82 6.15
N LYS A 4 15.84 -5.85 6.90
CA LYS A 4 14.86 -6.07 7.97
C LYS A 4 13.46 -5.89 7.42
N SER A 5 12.61 -6.88 7.66
CA SER A 5 11.19 -6.73 7.38
C SER A 5 10.57 -5.76 8.39
N LEU A 6 9.55 -5.05 7.97
CA LEU A 6 8.80 -4.17 8.86
C LEU A 6 8.09 -4.99 9.93
N LYS A 7 8.12 -4.49 11.15
CA LYS A 7 7.32 -5.06 12.23
C LYS A 7 5.89 -4.56 12.13
N ALA A 8 4.97 -5.27 12.74
CA ALA A 8 3.56 -4.88 12.75
C ALA A 8 3.35 -3.47 13.28
N SER A 9 4.08 -3.10 14.35
CA SER A 9 4.00 -1.76 14.93
C SER A 9 4.49 -0.69 13.96
N GLU A 10 5.51 -0.98 13.19
CA GLU A 10 6.03 -0.07 12.19
C GLU A 10 5.02 0.11 11.06
N LEU A 11 4.37 -0.96 10.63
CA LEU A 11 3.33 -0.89 9.61
C LEU A 11 2.14 -0.06 10.09
N VAL A 12 1.75 -0.19 11.35
CA VAL A 12 0.67 0.62 11.92
C VAL A 12 0.98 2.10 11.79
N GLU A 13 2.21 2.50 12.13
CA GLU A 13 2.61 3.91 12.04
C GLU A 13 2.61 4.41 10.61
N ILE A 14 3.09 3.60 9.66
CA ILE A 14 3.06 3.95 8.24
C ILE A 14 1.62 4.13 7.75
N LEU A 15 0.74 3.20 8.12
CA LEU A 15 -0.67 3.28 7.72
C LEU A 15 -1.36 4.50 8.30
N LYS A 16 -1.08 4.85 9.56
CA LYS A 16 -1.60 6.08 10.17
C LYS A 16 -1.18 7.31 9.38
N LYS A 17 0.07 7.35 8.97
CA LYS A 17 0.60 8.45 8.18
C LYS A 17 -0.08 8.52 6.81
N LYS A 18 -0.27 7.37 6.15
CA LYS A 18 -0.95 7.32 4.85
C LYS A 18 -2.41 7.74 4.97
N ILE A 19 -3.09 7.36 6.03
CA ILE A 19 -4.47 7.78 6.27
C ILE A 19 -4.54 9.31 6.44
N ALA A 20 -3.60 9.89 7.17
CA ALA A 20 -3.55 11.34 7.36
C ALA A 20 -3.28 12.07 6.06
N GLU A 21 -2.46 11.51 5.15
CA GLU A 21 -2.12 12.14 3.89
C GLU A 21 -3.19 11.95 2.81
N HIS A 22 -3.80 10.78 2.74
CA HIS A 22 -4.64 10.38 1.62
C HIS A 22 -6.07 10.00 2.01
N GLY A 23 -6.38 9.91 3.28
CA GLY A 23 -7.65 9.40 3.77
C GLY A 23 -7.63 7.88 3.99
N ASP A 24 -8.72 7.37 4.48
CA ASP A 24 -8.87 5.94 4.81
C ASP A 24 -9.23 5.15 3.55
N LEU A 25 -8.24 4.83 2.76
CA LEU A 25 -8.39 4.15 1.48
C LEU A 25 -8.44 2.64 1.65
N LYS A 26 -9.11 1.97 0.74
CA LYS A 26 -9.08 0.51 0.68
C LYS A 26 -7.69 0.04 0.34
N ILE A 27 -7.34 -1.15 0.82
CA ILE A 27 -6.03 -1.74 0.60
C ILE A 27 -6.10 -2.78 -0.50
N THR A 28 -5.14 -2.71 -1.41
CA THR A 28 -4.89 -3.75 -2.41
C THR A 28 -3.51 -4.34 -2.17
N VAL A 29 -3.37 -5.62 -2.43
CA VAL A 29 -2.09 -6.31 -2.29
C VAL A 29 -1.62 -6.74 -3.66
N ASN A 30 -0.41 -6.31 -4.02
CA ASN A 30 0.20 -6.71 -5.27
C ASN A 30 1.06 -7.94 -5.02
N THR A 31 0.52 -9.12 -5.31
CA THR A 31 1.26 -10.37 -5.19
C THR A 31 1.63 -10.87 -6.58
N GLN A 32 2.91 -10.95 -6.85
CA GLN A 32 3.39 -11.64 -8.04
C GLN A 32 3.65 -13.09 -7.66
N ASP A 33 3.17 -14.02 -8.47
CA ASP A 33 3.44 -15.46 -8.34
C ASP A 33 2.91 -16.13 -7.07
N GLY A 34 2.02 -15.47 -6.33
CA GLY A 34 1.42 -16.04 -5.13
C GLY A 34 2.38 -16.34 -3.99
N GLY A 35 3.56 -15.71 -3.98
CA GLY A 35 4.55 -15.91 -2.94
C GLY A 35 4.34 -15.02 -1.72
N PHE A 36 5.21 -15.18 -0.74
CA PHE A 36 5.23 -14.32 0.43
C PHE A 36 5.95 -13.02 0.13
N TYR A 37 5.37 -11.91 0.60
CA TYR A 37 6.02 -10.63 0.53
C TYR A 37 6.56 -10.22 1.87
N ARG A 38 7.75 -9.61 1.85
CA ARG A 38 8.29 -8.93 3.01
C ARG A 38 8.25 -7.43 2.75
N LEU A 39 7.71 -6.71 3.71
CA LEU A 39 7.68 -5.26 3.64
C LEU A 39 8.91 -4.71 4.33
N PHE A 40 9.73 -3.98 3.60
CA PHE A 40 11.00 -3.46 4.10
C PHE A 40 10.94 -1.98 4.47
N SER A 41 10.06 -1.23 3.85
CA SER A 41 9.98 0.21 4.06
C SER A 41 8.61 0.75 3.67
N GLU A 42 8.37 2.02 3.98
CA GLU A 42 7.13 2.69 3.58
C GLU A 42 6.95 2.76 2.06
N TYR A 43 8.02 2.63 1.30
CA TYR A 43 7.93 2.63 -0.16
C TYR A 43 7.23 1.40 -0.73
N CYS A 44 7.06 0.35 0.09
CA CYS A 44 6.26 -0.80 -0.29
C CYS A 44 4.77 -0.51 -0.23
N ILE A 45 4.37 0.63 0.31
CA ILE A 45 2.97 1.02 0.46
C ILE A 45 2.78 2.34 -0.28
N GLN A 46 2.02 2.30 -1.36
CA GLN A 46 1.83 3.46 -2.23
C GLN A 46 0.36 3.70 -2.53
N LYS A 47 0.02 4.97 -2.72
CA LYS A 47 -1.30 5.34 -3.20
C LYS A 47 -1.34 5.13 -4.71
N ILE A 48 -2.32 4.36 -5.17
CA ILE A 48 -2.56 4.12 -6.58
C ILE A 48 -3.90 4.72 -6.94
N GLU A 49 -3.93 5.55 -7.97
CA GLU A 49 -5.16 6.10 -8.52
C GLU A 49 -5.47 5.44 -9.86
N ARG A 50 -6.71 5.04 -10.03
CA ARG A 50 -7.19 4.49 -11.28
C ARG A 50 -8.42 5.25 -11.73
N THR A 51 -8.50 5.50 -13.03
CA THR A 51 -9.67 6.13 -13.62
C THR A 51 -10.42 5.09 -14.46
N ASN A 52 -11.71 4.92 -14.17
CA ASN A 52 -12.55 4.08 -14.99
C ASN A 52 -12.86 4.84 -16.27
N THR A 53 -12.43 4.29 -17.41
CA THR A 53 -12.59 4.95 -18.70
C THR A 53 -14.04 4.97 -19.18
N LYS A 54 -14.90 4.13 -18.63
CA LYS A 54 -16.31 4.07 -19.05
C LYS A 54 -17.14 5.21 -18.50
N ASP A 55 -16.89 5.60 -17.23
CA ASP A 55 -17.72 6.61 -16.57
C ASP A 55 -16.91 7.77 -15.99
N GLY A 56 -15.58 7.74 -16.13
CA GLY A 56 -14.70 8.76 -15.61
C GLY A 56 -14.51 8.73 -14.10
N THR A 57 -15.00 7.70 -13.43
CA THR A 57 -14.88 7.57 -11.98
C THR A 57 -13.43 7.33 -11.59
N LYS A 58 -12.93 8.09 -10.61
CA LYS A 58 -11.59 7.90 -10.06
C LYS A 58 -11.68 7.10 -8.78
N THR A 59 -10.83 6.09 -8.67
CA THR A 59 -10.71 5.26 -7.48
C THR A 59 -9.29 5.28 -6.98
N ALA A 60 -9.10 5.54 -5.70
CA ALA A 60 -7.79 5.51 -5.06
C ALA A 60 -7.73 4.38 -4.05
N THR A 61 -6.61 3.67 -4.02
CA THR A 61 -6.35 2.59 -3.07
C THR A 61 -4.92 2.70 -2.57
N LEU A 62 -4.64 2.09 -1.42
CA LEU A 62 -3.27 1.88 -0.95
C LEU A 62 -2.83 0.50 -1.42
N GLU A 63 -1.76 0.44 -2.18
CA GLU A 63 -1.21 -0.82 -2.67
C GLU A 63 -0.02 -1.24 -1.84
N ILE A 64 -0.04 -2.48 -1.37
CA ILE A 64 1.05 -3.09 -0.61
C ILE A 64 1.76 -4.09 -1.52
N GLY A 65 3.06 -3.90 -1.67
CA GLY A 65 3.83 -4.85 -2.48
C GLY A 65 4.87 -4.24 -3.35
#